data_258a5982457a29af9a07776246b3877b
#
_entry.id   258a5982457a29af9a07776246b3877b
#
_cell.length_a   1.000
_cell.length_b   1.000
_cell.length_c   1.000
_cell.angle_alpha   90.00
_cell.angle_beta   90.00
_cell.angle_gamma   90.00
#
_symmetry.space_group_name_H-M   'P 1'
#
loop_
_entity.id
_entity.type
_entity.pdbx_description
1 polymer ?
#
loop_
_entity_poly.entity_id
_entity_poly.type
_entity_poly.pdbx_seq_one_letter_code
_entity_poly.pdbx_strand_id
1 'polypeptide(L)'
;MVDVNIEFTRGVLFVRLTGLLNEISSFDVEEKVFEIIRDGGIRFIVFNTSNLVINGNVPLFERCKRVLEENDGRMLICGYEMSAYDLEYVSDELSALKLLSIWF
;
A
#
# COMPACT_ATOMS: atom_id res chain seq x y z
N MET A 1 4.70 11.82 -12.26
CA MET A 1 5.07 10.40 -12.42
C MET A 1 5.47 9.81 -11.09
N VAL A 2 5.10 8.58 -10.83
CA VAL A 2 5.39 7.89 -9.58
C VAL A 2 6.30 6.68 -9.84
N ASP A 3 7.31 6.53 -9.02
CA ASP A 3 8.17 5.34 -9.04
C ASP A 3 7.65 4.34 -8.02
N VAL A 4 7.62 3.08 -8.39
CA VAL A 4 7.11 2.00 -7.55
C VAL A 4 8.21 0.99 -7.29
N ASN A 5 8.55 0.81 -6.02
CA ASN A 5 9.49 -0.22 -5.58
C ASN A 5 8.68 -1.28 -4.82
N ILE A 6 8.75 -2.51 -5.27
CA ILE A 6 7.97 -3.60 -4.68
C ILE A 6 8.92 -4.65 -4.12
N GLU A 7 8.71 -5.02 -2.87
CA GLU A 7 9.48 -6.07 -2.21
C GLU A 7 8.52 -6.99 -1.46
N PHE A 8 8.62 -8.29 -1.72
CA PHE A 8 7.82 -9.27 -1.00
C PHE A 8 8.72 -9.99 -0.01
N THR A 9 8.43 -9.83 1.28
CA THR A 9 9.21 -10.47 2.32
C THR A 9 8.33 -10.84 3.51
N ARG A 10 8.57 -12.02 4.06
CA ARG A 10 7.85 -12.54 5.25
C ARG A 10 6.33 -12.55 5.08
N GLY A 11 5.86 -12.79 3.87
CA GLY A 11 4.43 -12.81 3.57
C GLY A 11 3.79 -11.45 3.40
N VAL A 12 4.57 -10.37 3.42
CA VAL A 12 4.08 -9.00 3.28
C VAL A 12 4.60 -8.39 1.99
N LEU A 13 3.72 -7.76 1.24
CA LEU A 13 4.10 -7.00 0.06
C LEU A 13 4.34 -5.55 0.45
N PHE A 14 5.58 -5.11 0.35
CA PHE A 14 5.92 -3.71 0.58
C PHE A 14 5.89 -2.96 -0.74
N VAL A 15 5.06 -1.93 -0.81
CA VAL A 15 4.94 -1.08 -1.99
C VAL A 15 5.40 0.32 -1.61
N ARG A 16 6.59 0.68 -2.04
CA ARG A 16 7.20 1.98 -1.74
C ARG A 16 6.99 2.89 -2.93
N LEU A 17 6.28 3.99 -2.69
CA LEU A 17 5.92 4.94 -3.73
C LEU A 17 6.73 6.23 -3.57
N THR A 18 7.29 6.72 -4.67
CA THR A 18 8.09 7.94 -4.69
C THR A 18 7.64 8.83 -5.84
N GLY A 19 7.50 10.12 -5.58
CA GLY A 19 7.17 11.09 -6.60
C GLY A 19 5.77 11.65 -6.44
N LEU A 20 5.09 11.87 -7.55
CA LEU A 20 3.76 12.47 -7.57
C LEU A 20 2.71 11.45 -7.96
N LEU A 21 1.76 11.23 -7.07
CA LEU A 21 0.62 10.35 -7.29
C LEU A 21 -0.61 11.21 -7.57
N ASN A 22 -1.20 11.05 -8.75
CA ASN A 22 -2.44 11.73 -9.15
C ASN A 22 -3.39 10.69 -9.75
N GLU A 23 -4.53 11.15 -10.28
CA GLU A 23 -5.52 10.23 -10.85
C GLU A 23 -4.94 9.35 -11.95
N ILE A 24 -4.08 9.92 -12.80
CA ILE A 24 -3.50 9.17 -13.93
C ILE A 24 -2.46 8.16 -13.46
N SER A 25 -1.49 8.59 -12.66
CA SER A 25 -0.43 7.70 -12.20
C SER A 25 -0.94 6.64 -11.22
N SER A 26 -2.06 6.89 -10.54
CA SER A 26 -2.63 5.89 -9.65
C SER A 26 -3.15 4.66 -10.40
N PHE A 27 -3.60 4.80 -11.63
CA PHE A 27 -4.02 3.65 -12.44
C PHE A 27 -2.85 2.71 -12.72
N ASP A 28 -1.68 3.25 -12.99
CA ASP A 28 -0.49 2.43 -13.23
C ASP A 28 -0.10 1.64 -11.99
N VAL A 29 -0.17 2.28 -10.82
CA VAL A 29 0.13 1.62 -9.55
C VAL A 29 -0.90 0.54 -9.25
N GLU A 30 -2.20 0.85 -9.42
CA GLU A 30 -3.28 -0.12 -9.20
C GLU A 30 -3.09 -1.36 -10.06
N GLU A 31 -2.78 -1.17 -11.32
CA GLU A 31 -2.60 -2.27 -12.26
C GLU A 31 -1.51 -3.22 -11.80
N LYS A 32 -0.36 -2.68 -11.42
CA LYS A 32 0.78 -3.46 -10.92
C LYS A 32 0.45 -4.20 -9.62
N VAL A 33 -0.15 -3.49 -8.67
CA VAL A 33 -0.44 -4.06 -7.36
C VAL A 33 -1.52 -5.13 -7.45
N PHE A 34 -2.60 -4.86 -8.18
CA PHE A 34 -3.71 -5.80 -8.30
C PHE A 34 -3.29 -7.06 -9.05
N GLU A 35 -2.41 -6.94 -10.04
CA GLU A 35 -1.87 -8.11 -10.73
C GLU A 35 -1.14 -9.04 -9.74
N ILE A 36 -0.32 -8.47 -8.87
CA ILE A 36 0.42 -9.23 -7.86
C ILE A 36 -0.52 -9.86 -6.84
N ILE A 37 -1.53 -9.13 -6.40
CA ILE A 37 -2.51 -9.65 -5.45
C ILE A 37 -3.25 -10.86 -6.03
N ARG A 38 -3.71 -10.74 -7.27
CA ARG A 38 -4.45 -11.84 -7.93
C ARG A 38 -3.59 -13.06 -8.12
N ASP A 39 -2.37 -12.87 -8.61
CA ASP A 39 -1.51 -14.00 -8.99
C ASP A 39 -0.79 -14.61 -7.81
N GLY A 40 -0.47 -13.81 -6.80
CA GLY A 40 0.34 -14.24 -5.66
C GLY A 40 -0.41 -14.62 -4.40
N GLY A 41 -1.73 -14.42 -4.35
CA GLY A 41 -2.51 -14.67 -3.15
C GLY A 41 -2.09 -13.81 -1.97
N ILE A 42 -1.73 -12.57 -2.24
CA ILE A 42 -1.23 -11.64 -1.22
C ILE A 42 -2.34 -11.28 -0.23
N ARG A 43 -2.02 -11.36 1.07
CA ARG A 43 -2.95 -11.00 2.14
C ARG A 43 -2.55 -9.72 2.86
N PHE A 44 -1.27 -9.40 2.91
CA PHE A 44 -0.79 -8.23 3.65
C PHE A 44 -0.01 -7.31 2.73
N ILE A 45 -0.41 -6.03 2.71
CA ILE A 45 0.29 -5.00 1.95
C ILE A 45 0.61 -3.83 2.88
N VAL A 46 1.82 -3.30 2.75
CA VAL A 46 2.26 -2.08 3.41
C VAL A 46 2.67 -1.09 2.34
N PHE A 47 1.94 0.02 2.24
CA PHE A 47 2.33 1.14 1.38
C PHE A 47 3.21 2.10 2.15
N ASN A 48 4.37 2.40 1.62
CA ASN A 48 5.25 3.43 2.17
C ASN A 48 5.13 4.69 1.33
N THR A 49 4.60 5.75 1.95
CA THR A 49 4.33 7.02 1.30
C THR A 49 5.23 8.15 1.78
N SER A 50 6.34 7.81 2.43
CA SER A 50 7.26 8.80 3.02
C SER A 50 7.80 9.81 2.00
N ASN A 51 7.96 9.39 0.76
CA ASN A 51 8.52 10.21 -0.31
C ASN A 51 7.50 10.49 -1.41
N LEU A 52 6.23 10.48 -1.05
CA LEU A 52 5.13 10.62 -2.00
C LEU A 52 4.40 11.94 -1.79
N VAL A 53 4.08 12.61 -2.91
CA VAL A 53 3.18 13.75 -2.92
C VAL A 53 1.89 13.30 -3.62
N ILE A 54 0.76 13.50 -2.98
CA ILE A 54 -0.54 13.12 -3.53
C ILE A 54 -1.27 14.38 -3.99
N ASN A 55 -1.74 14.36 -5.23
CA ASN A 55 -2.48 15.47 -5.81
C ASN A 55 -3.80 14.97 -6.38
N GLY A 56 -4.89 15.55 -5.92
CA GLY A 56 -6.23 15.20 -6.37
C GLY A 56 -6.80 13.99 -5.65
N ASN A 57 -7.85 13.42 -6.23
CA ASN A 57 -8.55 12.28 -5.68
C ASN A 57 -7.92 10.98 -6.20
N VAL A 58 -7.36 10.20 -5.29
CA VAL A 58 -6.67 8.97 -5.63
C VAL A 58 -7.30 7.80 -4.87
N PRO A 59 -8.18 7.01 -5.51
CA PRO A 59 -8.89 5.92 -4.84
C PRO A 59 -8.07 4.63 -4.68
N LEU A 60 -6.82 4.63 -5.09
CA LEU A 60 -5.93 3.47 -5.05
C LEU A 60 -5.96 2.74 -3.70
N PHE A 61 -5.76 3.48 -2.61
CA PHE A 61 -5.60 2.88 -1.28
C PHE A 61 -6.91 2.25 -0.79
N GLU A 62 -8.03 2.91 -1.02
CA GLU A 62 -9.33 2.40 -0.61
C GLU A 62 -9.71 1.14 -1.41
N ARG A 63 -9.38 1.11 -2.69
CA ARG A 63 -9.64 -0.05 -3.54
C ARG A 63 -8.78 -1.23 -3.15
N CYS A 64 -7.51 -1.00 -2.87
CA CYS A 64 -6.61 -2.05 -2.38
C CYS A 64 -7.11 -2.62 -1.05
N LYS A 65 -7.49 -1.75 -0.13
CA LYS A 65 -8.02 -2.17 1.17
C LYS A 65 -9.23 -3.09 0.99
N ARG A 66 -10.16 -2.70 0.12
CA ARG A 66 -11.37 -3.49 -0.13
C ARG A 66 -11.04 -4.86 -0.69
N VAL A 67 -10.14 -4.92 -1.68
CA VAL A 67 -9.76 -6.20 -2.29
C VAL A 67 -9.09 -7.11 -1.25
N LEU A 68 -8.22 -6.57 -0.42
CA LEU A 68 -7.56 -7.35 0.62
C LEU A 68 -8.53 -7.84 1.69
N GLU A 69 -9.44 -7.00 2.12
CA GLU A 69 -10.44 -7.38 3.13
C GLU A 69 -11.37 -8.49 2.63
N GLU A 70 -11.68 -8.52 1.34
CA GLU A 70 -12.45 -9.60 0.75
C GLU A 70 -11.74 -10.94 0.82
N ASN A 71 -10.42 -10.92 0.94
CA ASN A 71 -9.57 -12.12 1.02
C ASN A 71 -8.99 -12.32 2.42
N ASP A 72 -9.64 -11.76 3.45
CA ASP A 72 -9.17 -11.82 4.85
C ASP A 72 -7.78 -11.22 5.03
N GLY A 73 -7.44 -10.24 4.19
CA GLY A 73 -6.16 -9.57 4.26
C GLY A 73 -6.24 -8.23 4.99
N ARG A 74 -5.11 -7.54 5.01
CA ARG A 74 -5.01 -6.27 5.70
C ARG A 74 -4.03 -5.36 4.98
N MET A 75 -4.34 -4.06 4.96
CA MET A 75 -3.48 -3.04 4.35
C MET A 75 -3.11 -2.01 5.39
N LEU A 76 -1.83 -1.67 5.44
CA LEU A 76 -1.32 -0.61 6.30
C LEU A 76 -0.59 0.42 5.45
N ILE A 77 -0.57 1.66 5.95
CA ILE A 77 0.17 2.74 5.31
C ILE A 77 1.17 3.29 6.32
N CYS A 78 2.42 3.43 5.91
CA CYS A 78 3.43 4.13 6.69
C CYS A 78 3.94 5.34 5.92
N GLY A 79 4.46 6.32 6.64
CA GLY A 79 4.88 7.59 6.10
C GLY A 79 3.92 8.70 6.50
N TYR A 80 3.34 9.38 5.53
CA TYR A 80 2.42 10.48 5.82
C TYR A 80 1.02 9.96 6.09
N GLU A 81 0.40 10.48 7.13
CA GLU A 81 -0.99 10.21 7.43
C GLU A 81 -1.88 11.00 6.47
N MET A 82 -2.77 10.29 5.80
CA MET A 82 -3.71 10.88 4.85
C MET A 82 -5.08 10.95 5.49
N SER A 83 -5.35 12.04 6.22
CA SER A 83 -6.54 12.19 7.04
C SER A 83 -7.86 12.16 6.25
N ALA A 84 -7.79 12.31 4.94
CA ALA A 84 -8.98 12.26 4.09
C ALA A 84 -9.50 10.84 3.84
N TYR A 85 -8.76 9.81 4.25
CA TYR A 85 -9.10 8.42 4.01
C TYR A 85 -9.24 7.67 5.34
N ASP A 86 -10.15 6.71 5.38
CA ASP A 86 -10.33 5.82 6.52
C ASP A 86 -9.40 4.62 6.38
N LEU A 87 -8.13 4.82 6.70
CA LEU A 87 -7.07 3.83 6.51
C LEU A 87 -6.28 3.64 7.79
N GLU A 88 -5.60 2.51 7.91
CA GLU A 88 -4.73 2.25 9.06
C GLU A 88 -3.33 2.78 8.79
N TYR A 89 -2.81 3.55 9.73
CA TYR A 89 -1.49 4.18 9.62
C TYR A 89 -0.55 3.69 10.70
N VAL A 90 0.71 3.51 10.32
CA VAL A 90 1.80 3.20 11.25
C VAL A 90 2.98 4.12 10.96
N SER A 91 3.92 4.23 11.89
CA SER A 91 5.01 5.17 11.73
C SER A 91 6.04 4.75 10.68
N ASP A 92 6.31 3.46 10.57
CA ASP A 92 7.31 2.93 9.64
C ASP A 92 7.03 1.46 9.30
N GLU A 93 7.87 0.90 8.43
CA GLU A 93 7.70 -0.48 7.98
C GLU A 93 7.90 -1.50 9.10
N LEU A 94 8.80 -1.24 10.03
CA LEU A 94 9.01 -2.13 11.17
C LEU A 94 7.79 -2.18 12.08
N SER A 95 7.18 -1.02 12.33
CA SER A 95 5.95 -0.94 13.11
C SER A 95 4.81 -1.71 12.43
N ALA A 96 4.75 -1.67 11.09
CA ALA A 96 3.78 -2.44 10.33
C ALA A 96 3.96 -3.94 10.54
N LEU A 97 5.20 -4.42 10.47
CA LEU A 97 5.49 -5.85 10.69
C LEU A 97 5.11 -6.29 12.10
N LYS A 98 5.38 -5.46 13.10
CA LYS A 98 5.01 -5.75 14.49
C LYS A 98 3.50 -5.85 14.65
N LEU A 99 2.77 -4.91 14.04
CA LEU A 99 1.31 -4.89 14.12
C LEU A 99 0.70 -6.12 13.44
N LEU A 100 1.30 -6.57 12.35
CA LEU A 100 0.84 -7.76 11.64
C LEU A 100 1.30 -9.06 12.29
N SER A 101 2.11 -9.00 13.34
CA SER A 101 2.65 -10.16 14.06
C SER A 101 3.45 -11.10 13.17
N ILE A 102 4.18 -10.57 12.20
CA ILE A 102 4.94 -11.36 11.22
C ILE A 102 6.45 -11.25 11.45
N TRP A 103 6.85 -10.60 12.51
CA TRP A 103 8.26 -10.40 12.80
C TRP A 103 8.77 -11.44 13.81
N PHE A 104 10.05 -11.74 13.71
CA PHE A 104 10.70 -12.73 14.58
C PHE A 104 11.93 -12.14 15.21
#